data_9bfdca5ad7a2ccf95441c6d90ebab128
#
_entry.id   9bfdca5ad7a2ccf95441c6d90ebab128
#
_cell.length_a   1.000
_cell.length_b   1.000
_cell.length_c   1.000
_cell.angle_alpha   90.00
_cell.angle_beta   90.00
_cell.angle_gamma   90.00
#
_symmetry.space_group_name_H-M   'P 1'
#
loop_
_entity.id
_entity.type
_entity.pdbx_description
1 polymer ?
#
loop_
_entity_poly.entity_id
_entity_poly.type
_entity_poly.pdbx_seq_one_letter_code
_entity_poly.pdbx_strand_id
1 'polypeptide(L)'
;MNRIAPIEWDETMDKSCNVPQFGAEMRRQFMLGNDEKNSNVAFCNHGSYGATPKYVMTKRIELLHEIEVNPDLWYRSEMLKRELASTENLARFVGAASSKDVIYVENVTEAMNIILKV
;
A
#
# COMPACT_ATOMS: atom_id res chain seq x y z
N MET A 1 20.98 -16.21 11.97
CA MET A 1 20.09 -15.06 11.65
C MET A 1 20.24 -14.78 10.16
N ASN A 2 19.34 -15.30 9.34
CA ASN A 2 19.34 -14.97 7.90
C ASN A 2 18.78 -13.57 7.76
N ARG A 3 19.63 -12.61 7.45
CA ARG A 3 19.16 -11.27 7.02
C ARG A 3 18.48 -11.44 5.67
N ILE A 4 17.29 -10.88 5.52
CA ILE A 4 16.65 -10.74 4.22
C ILE A 4 17.62 -9.92 3.35
N ALA A 5 17.96 -10.44 2.17
CA ALA A 5 18.81 -9.72 1.23
C ALA A 5 18.17 -8.34 0.92
N PRO A 6 18.97 -7.28 0.81
CA PRO A 6 18.45 -5.99 0.37
C PRO A 6 17.73 -6.17 -0.96
N ILE A 7 16.66 -5.37 -1.18
CA ILE A 7 15.96 -5.35 -2.46
C ILE A 7 16.99 -4.93 -3.51
N GLU A 8 17.52 -5.90 -4.24
CA GLU A 8 18.05 -5.60 -5.55
C GLU A 8 16.83 -5.24 -6.38
N TRP A 9 16.68 -3.96 -6.70
CA TRP A 9 15.70 -3.51 -7.68
C TRP A 9 16.03 -4.26 -8.94
N ASP A 10 15.22 -5.28 -9.24
CA ASP A 10 15.37 -6.07 -10.44
C ASP A 10 15.39 -5.11 -11.62
N GLU A 11 16.56 -5.01 -12.28
CA GLU A 11 16.72 -4.18 -13.48
C GLU A 11 15.81 -4.64 -14.63
N THR A 12 15.14 -5.79 -14.46
CA THR A 12 14.10 -6.31 -15.36
C THR A 12 12.71 -5.78 -14.98
N MET A 13 12.54 -5.10 -13.86
CA MET A 13 11.34 -4.31 -13.61
C MET A 13 11.28 -3.27 -14.73
N ASP A 14 10.30 -3.49 -15.58
CA ASP A 14 10.01 -2.80 -16.81
C ASP A 14 10.44 -1.32 -16.75
N LYS A 15 11.57 -1.00 -17.39
CA LYS A 15 12.05 0.37 -17.58
C LYS A 15 11.05 1.22 -18.38
N SER A 16 9.94 0.60 -18.87
CA SER A 16 8.80 1.27 -19.47
C SER A 16 7.82 1.82 -18.41
N CYS A 17 8.01 1.51 -17.12
CA CYS A 17 7.23 2.13 -16.08
C CYS A 17 7.62 3.62 -16.01
N ASN A 18 6.92 4.40 -16.81
CA ASN A 18 7.09 5.84 -16.89
C ASN A 18 6.64 6.43 -15.53
N VAL A 19 7.57 6.46 -14.56
CA VAL A 19 7.28 7.01 -13.23
C VAL A 19 6.90 8.47 -13.42
N PRO A 20 5.68 8.88 -13.03
CA PRO A 20 5.25 10.26 -13.18
C PRO A 20 6.22 11.22 -12.51
N GLN A 21 6.55 12.31 -13.17
CA GLN A 21 7.41 13.34 -12.58
C GLN A 21 6.70 14.01 -11.39
N PHE A 22 7.49 14.37 -10.37
CA PHE A 22 6.96 15.13 -9.23
C PHE A 22 6.30 16.44 -9.68
N GLY A 23 5.26 16.85 -8.94
CA GLY A 23 4.47 18.03 -9.27
C GLY A 23 3.14 17.68 -9.94
N ALA A 24 2.81 18.38 -11.00
CA ALA A 24 1.49 18.28 -11.66
C ALA A 24 1.20 16.88 -12.21
N GLU A 25 2.19 16.18 -12.72
CA GLU A 25 2.04 14.84 -13.27
C GLU A 25 1.76 13.83 -12.17
N MET A 26 2.53 13.83 -11.09
CA MET A 26 2.28 12.99 -9.92
C MET A 26 0.92 13.31 -9.28
N ARG A 27 0.55 14.59 -9.19
CA ARG A 27 -0.77 15.00 -8.66
C ARG A 27 -1.94 14.36 -9.42
N ARG A 28 -1.83 14.16 -10.73
CA ARG A 28 -2.87 13.52 -11.56
C ARG A 28 -3.09 12.05 -11.20
N GLN A 29 -2.14 11.42 -10.50
CA GLN A 29 -2.30 10.05 -10.01
C GLN A 29 -3.29 9.95 -8.83
N PHE A 30 -3.71 11.07 -8.29
CA PHE A 30 -4.69 11.17 -7.21
C PHE A 30 -5.99 11.82 -7.69
N MET A 31 -7.06 11.71 -6.90
CA MET A 31 -8.33 12.41 -7.16
C MET A 31 -8.28 13.90 -6.75
N LEU A 32 -7.17 14.34 -6.18
CA LEU A 32 -6.97 15.70 -5.68
C LEU A 32 -7.14 16.74 -6.78
N GLY A 33 -8.06 17.68 -6.56
CA GLY A 33 -8.27 18.80 -7.48
C GLY A 33 -8.93 18.43 -8.81
N ASN A 34 -9.67 17.34 -8.86
CA ASN A 34 -10.46 16.97 -10.04
C ASN A 34 -11.72 17.82 -10.20
N ASP A 35 -12.08 18.61 -9.20
CA ASP A 35 -13.16 19.60 -9.31
C ASP A 35 -12.59 21.02 -9.49
N GLU A 36 -13.34 21.88 -10.17
CA GLU A 36 -12.94 23.26 -10.45
C GLU A 36 -12.72 24.10 -9.18
N LYS A 37 -13.43 23.77 -8.08
CA LYS A 37 -13.34 24.50 -6.81
C LYS A 37 -12.03 24.25 -6.08
N ASN A 38 -11.44 23.06 -6.25
CA ASN A 38 -10.25 22.63 -5.53
C ASN A 38 -9.00 22.52 -6.43
N SER A 39 -9.07 22.90 -7.71
CA SER A 39 -7.97 22.77 -8.67
C SER A 39 -6.69 23.49 -8.23
N ASN A 40 -6.82 24.58 -7.49
CA ASN A 40 -5.71 25.43 -7.01
C ASN A 40 -5.28 25.11 -5.56
N VAL A 41 -5.90 24.14 -4.90
CA VAL A 41 -5.55 23.78 -3.52
C VAL A 41 -4.32 22.87 -3.51
N ALA A 42 -3.27 23.29 -2.80
CA ALA A 42 -2.14 22.43 -2.49
C ALA A 42 -2.50 21.56 -1.27
N PHE A 43 -2.70 20.26 -1.49
CA PHE A 43 -2.99 19.32 -0.41
C PHE A 43 -1.68 18.86 0.21
N CYS A 44 -1.42 19.29 1.45
CA CYS A 44 -0.18 18.98 2.18
C CYS A 44 -0.39 18.12 3.43
N ASN A 45 -1.62 17.63 3.67
CA ASN A 45 -1.97 16.92 4.90
C ASN A 45 -2.11 15.40 4.71
N HIS A 46 -1.21 14.80 3.95
CA HIS A 46 -1.19 13.35 3.76
C HIS A 46 -0.90 12.56 5.05
N GLY A 47 -0.25 13.19 6.03
CA GLY A 47 0.05 12.55 7.33
C GLY A 47 -1.18 12.35 8.21
N SER A 48 -2.24 13.16 8.04
CA SER A 48 -3.49 13.03 8.78
C SER A 48 -4.53 12.22 7.98
N TYR A 49 -4.89 12.70 6.80
CA TYR A 49 -5.85 12.06 5.90
C TYR A 49 -5.24 11.96 4.50
N GLY A 50 -4.47 10.90 4.28
CA GLY A 50 -3.77 10.69 3.02
C GLY A 50 -4.72 10.41 1.85
N ALA A 51 -4.46 11.03 0.71
CA ALA A 51 -5.16 10.69 -0.51
C ALA A 51 -4.64 9.37 -1.07
N THR A 52 -5.55 8.52 -1.51
CA THR A 52 -5.21 7.24 -2.13
C THR A 52 -4.91 7.42 -3.61
N PRO A 53 -3.79 6.89 -4.14
CA PRO A 53 -3.54 6.88 -5.58
C PRO A 53 -4.64 6.15 -6.36
N LYS A 54 -4.98 6.64 -7.54
CA LYS A 54 -6.02 6.05 -8.41
C LYS A 54 -5.78 4.57 -8.68
N TYR A 55 -4.52 4.20 -8.93
CA TYR A 55 -4.14 2.79 -9.14
C TYR A 55 -4.50 1.91 -7.93
N VAL A 56 -4.20 2.37 -6.73
CA VAL A 56 -4.51 1.64 -5.49
C VAL A 56 -6.02 1.52 -5.28
N MET A 57 -6.79 2.60 -5.59
CA MET A 57 -8.25 2.55 -5.54
C MET A 57 -8.82 1.53 -6.52
N THR A 58 -8.31 1.50 -7.75
CA THR A 58 -8.72 0.52 -8.76
C THR A 58 -8.46 -0.90 -8.28
N LYS A 59 -7.25 -1.17 -7.78
CA LYS A 59 -6.91 -2.49 -7.23
C LYS A 59 -7.77 -2.90 -6.04
N ARG A 60 -8.12 -1.96 -5.17
CA ARG A 60 -9.05 -2.21 -4.07
C ARG A 60 -10.43 -2.64 -4.57
N ILE A 61 -10.96 -1.96 -5.59
CA ILE A 61 -12.27 -2.30 -6.18
C ILE A 61 -12.22 -3.68 -6.85
N GLU A 62 -11.16 -3.99 -7.58
CA GLU A 62 -10.95 -5.31 -8.19
C GLU A 62 -10.95 -6.41 -7.12
N LEU A 63 -10.24 -6.21 -6.01
CA LEU A 63 -10.22 -7.15 -4.89
C LEU A 63 -11.58 -7.33 -4.24
N LEU A 64 -12.36 -6.26 -4.05
CA LEU A 64 -13.71 -6.36 -3.51
C LEU A 64 -14.63 -7.21 -4.43
N HIS A 65 -14.55 -7.01 -5.75
CA HIS A 65 -15.29 -7.85 -6.69
C HIS A 65 -14.84 -9.31 -6.63
N GLU A 66 -13.55 -9.56 -6.51
CA GLU A 66 -12.99 -10.91 -6.42
C GLU A 66 -13.47 -11.64 -5.14
N ILE A 67 -13.55 -10.94 -4.02
CA ILE A 67 -14.12 -11.46 -2.77
C ILE A 67 -15.59 -11.89 -2.98
N GLU A 68 -16.39 -11.05 -3.63
CA GLU A 68 -17.81 -11.33 -3.84
C GLU A 68 -18.09 -12.50 -4.78
N VAL A 69 -17.13 -12.90 -5.63
CA VAL A 69 -17.28 -14.09 -6.49
C VAL A 69 -17.39 -15.38 -5.65
N ASN A 70 -16.58 -15.51 -4.61
CA ASN A 70 -16.64 -16.64 -3.68
C ASN A 70 -15.99 -16.25 -2.34
N PRO A 71 -16.73 -15.60 -1.43
CA PRO A 71 -16.21 -15.12 -0.16
C PRO A 71 -15.59 -16.21 0.70
N ASP A 72 -16.24 -17.39 0.78
CA ASP A 72 -15.76 -18.49 1.61
C ASP A 72 -14.39 -19.00 1.15
N LEU A 73 -14.20 -19.24 -0.14
CA LEU A 73 -12.92 -19.64 -0.72
C LEU A 73 -11.87 -18.53 -0.52
N TRP A 74 -12.26 -17.29 -0.73
CA TRP A 74 -11.35 -16.16 -0.63
C TRP A 74 -10.80 -16.00 0.79
N TYR A 75 -11.66 -15.96 1.81
CA TYR A 75 -11.23 -15.80 3.20
C TYR A 75 -10.49 -17.03 3.76
N ARG A 76 -10.85 -18.24 3.35
CA ARG A 76 -10.20 -19.47 3.84
C ARG A 76 -8.89 -19.82 3.16
N SER A 77 -8.66 -19.35 1.95
CA SER A 77 -7.53 -19.78 1.13
C SER A 77 -6.71 -18.63 0.60
N GLU A 78 -7.33 -17.67 -0.10
CA GLU A 78 -6.60 -16.66 -0.87
C GLU A 78 -6.10 -15.50 -0.02
N MET A 79 -6.88 -15.07 0.96
CA MET A 79 -6.54 -13.94 1.82
C MET A 79 -5.18 -14.13 2.50
N LEU A 80 -5.00 -15.26 3.17
CA LEU A 80 -3.76 -15.53 3.91
C LEU A 80 -2.52 -15.56 3.02
N LYS A 81 -2.63 -16.15 1.82
CA LYS A 81 -1.52 -16.18 0.85
C LYS A 81 -1.11 -14.78 0.42
N ARG A 82 -2.09 -13.93 0.14
CA ARG A 82 -1.85 -12.55 -0.31
C ARG A 82 -1.34 -11.66 0.82
N GLU A 83 -1.85 -11.87 2.03
CA GLU A 83 -1.35 -11.18 3.21
C GLU A 83 0.12 -11.52 3.46
N LEU A 84 0.50 -12.79 3.44
CA LEU A 84 1.90 -13.21 3.59
C LEU A 84 2.79 -12.60 2.50
N ALA A 85 2.40 -12.68 1.24
CA ALA A 85 3.16 -12.09 0.14
C ALA A 85 3.29 -10.56 0.28
N SER A 86 2.23 -9.88 0.70
CA SER A 86 2.24 -8.44 0.95
C SER A 86 3.17 -8.09 2.12
N THR A 87 3.11 -8.85 3.20
CA THR A 87 3.96 -8.65 4.38
C THR A 87 5.44 -8.88 4.05
N GLU A 88 5.76 -9.89 3.24
CA GLU A 88 7.14 -10.12 2.76
C GLU A 88 7.66 -8.95 1.91
N ASN A 89 6.82 -8.42 1.02
CA ASN A 89 7.19 -7.26 0.22
C ASN A 89 7.42 -6.01 1.09
N LEU A 90 6.54 -5.78 2.07
CA LEU A 90 6.69 -4.66 2.99
C LEU A 90 7.93 -4.83 3.88
N ALA A 91 8.19 -6.03 4.40
CA ALA A 91 9.37 -6.32 5.19
C ALA A 91 10.67 -5.99 4.43
N ARG A 92 10.74 -6.39 3.15
CA ARG A 92 11.87 -6.02 2.28
C ARG A 92 11.98 -4.51 2.11
N PHE A 93 10.87 -3.84 1.84
CA PHE A 93 10.83 -2.39 1.62
C PHE A 93 11.32 -1.60 2.83
N VAL A 94 10.92 -1.99 4.06
CA VAL A 94 11.33 -1.30 5.30
C VAL A 94 12.66 -1.82 5.87
N GLY A 95 13.30 -2.82 5.24
CA GLY A 95 14.55 -3.40 5.71
C GLY A 95 14.41 -4.25 6.98
N ALA A 96 13.24 -4.85 7.23
CA ALA A 96 13.04 -5.75 8.35
C ALA A 96 13.86 -7.05 8.19
N ALA A 97 14.29 -7.63 9.30
CA ALA A 97 15.06 -8.88 9.28
C ALA A 97 14.21 -10.10 8.86
N SER A 98 12.91 -10.05 9.12
CA SER A 98 11.94 -11.09 8.78
C SER A 98 10.56 -10.47 8.53
N SER A 99 9.75 -11.10 7.68
CA SER A 99 8.33 -10.75 7.53
C SER A 99 7.54 -10.95 8.83
N LYS A 100 8.03 -11.79 9.75
CA LYS A 100 7.43 -11.98 11.08
C LYS A 100 7.57 -10.77 12.01
N ASP A 101 8.48 -9.84 11.66
CA ASP A 101 8.69 -8.60 12.41
C ASP A 101 7.77 -7.47 11.94
N VAL A 102 6.90 -7.76 10.96
CA VAL A 102 5.98 -6.79 10.35
C VAL A 102 4.54 -7.25 10.55
N ILE A 103 3.72 -6.36 11.05
CA ILE A 103 2.29 -6.59 11.29
C ILE A 103 1.49 -5.39 10.77
N TYR A 104 0.36 -5.66 10.13
CA TYR A 104 -0.59 -4.63 9.75
C TYR A 104 -1.51 -4.29 10.93
N VAL A 105 -1.72 -3.02 11.14
CA VAL A 105 -2.69 -2.48 12.10
C VAL A 105 -3.52 -1.40 11.42
N GLU A 106 -4.73 -1.15 11.90
CA GLU A 106 -5.65 -0.22 11.24
C GLU A 106 -5.15 1.24 11.30
N ASN A 107 -4.50 1.61 12.40
CA ASN A 107 -4.01 2.97 12.61
C ASN A 107 -2.96 3.04 13.72
N VAL A 108 -2.32 4.20 13.85
CA VAL A 108 -1.27 4.46 14.86
C VAL A 108 -1.81 4.33 16.29
N THR A 109 -3.05 4.71 16.55
CA THR A 109 -3.67 4.60 17.89
C THR A 109 -3.76 3.14 18.31
N GLU A 110 -4.16 2.25 17.41
CA GLU A 110 -4.18 0.81 17.68
C GLU A 110 -2.78 0.28 17.93
N ALA A 111 -1.81 0.63 17.08
CA ALA A 111 -0.41 0.25 17.27
C ALA A 111 0.12 0.65 18.64
N MET A 112 -0.12 1.89 19.06
CA MET A 112 0.29 2.39 20.36
C MET A 112 -0.40 1.65 21.50
N ASN A 113 -1.69 1.33 21.37
CA ASN A 113 -2.41 0.56 22.37
C ASN A 113 -1.87 -0.86 22.52
N ILE A 114 -1.49 -1.51 21.41
CA ILE A 114 -0.87 -2.83 21.45
C ILE A 114 0.46 -2.76 22.23
N ILE A 115 1.32 -1.79 21.92
CA ILE A 115 2.63 -1.63 22.56
C ILE A 115 2.50 -1.28 24.05
N LEU A 116 1.56 -0.41 24.42
CA LEU A 116 1.44 0.09 25.79
C LEU A 116 0.66 -0.85 26.72
N LYS A 117 -0.05 -1.84 26.20
CA LYS A 117 -0.83 -2.80 26.99
C LYS A 117 -0.15 -4.15 27.22
N VAL A 118 1.09 -4.29 26.76
CA VAL A 118 1.90 -5.49 26.98
C VAL A 118 2.55 -5.49 28.35
#